data_9b3e1d3991fe69f42dda579b87153c3a
#
_entry.id   9b3e1d3991fe69f42dda579b87153c3a
#
_cell.length_a   1.000
_cell.length_b   1.000
_cell.length_c   1.000
_cell.angle_alpha   90.00
_cell.angle_beta   90.00
_cell.angle_gamma   90.00
#
_symmetry.space_group_name_H-M   'P 1'
#
loop_
_entity.id
_entity.type
_entity.pdbx_description
1 polymer ?
#
loop_
_entity_poly.entity_id
_entity_poly.type
_entity_poly.pdbx_seq_one_letter_code
_entity_poly.pdbx_strand_id
1 'polypeptide(L)'
;DNIVGSVGRYRDFTREFLPRAGANRERWKWLDQAVNRLEDLPPIQVYQLGDAYFVKDGHHRISVALANEATHIEALVTEVRTRVPFTPDMDPSDFILQEEYANFLQHSHLDTLRPGQYIQLTIPGRYDDLIDHIAVHRYYLGIEQNREIPYEEAVTSWYDHVYLPAIEIIRREHVLQSFPGRTEADLYAWLMQHLYFLREEYGDTVSLEQAAAELVHEEGEKPRAKVIQTIADAAEAVKGMIDKITPHDPPGDNAGE
;
A
#
# COMPACT_ATOMS: atom_id res chain seq x y z
N ASP A 1 20.44 14.03 -5.13
CA ASP A 1 20.48 12.56 -4.93
C ASP A 1 19.31 12.04 -4.08
N ASN A 2 18.55 12.94 -3.44
CA ASN A 2 17.45 12.53 -2.55
C ASN A 2 16.06 12.51 -3.21
N ILE A 3 15.96 12.80 -4.51
CA ILE A 3 14.71 12.62 -5.26
C ILE A 3 14.66 11.16 -5.72
N VAL A 4 13.79 10.38 -5.09
CA VAL A 4 13.76 8.91 -5.25
C VAL A 4 12.60 8.40 -6.10
N GLY A 5 11.61 9.25 -6.38
CA GLY A 5 10.43 8.81 -7.12
C GLY A 5 9.48 9.93 -7.53
N SER A 6 8.38 9.53 -8.12
CA SER A 6 7.33 10.40 -8.65
C SER A 6 5.95 9.97 -8.16
N VAL A 7 5.12 10.92 -7.80
CA VAL A 7 3.71 10.68 -7.51
C VAL A 7 2.90 10.81 -8.80
N GLY A 8 2.28 9.70 -9.25
CA GLY A 8 1.29 9.70 -10.33
C GLY A 8 1.82 9.68 -11.78
N ARG A 9 3.13 9.82 -12.04
CA ARG A 9 3.70 9.82 -13.42
C ARG A 9 4.79 8.80 -13.67
N TYR A 10 4.82 7.71 -12.93
CA TYR A 10 5.78 6.61 -13.10
C TYR A 10 5.70 5.90 -14.47
N ARG A 11 4.60 6.10 -15.23
CA ARG A 11 4.46 5.57 -16.60
C ARG A 11 5.13 6.43 -17.66
N ASP A 12 5.31 7.74 -17.40
CA ASP A 12 5.83 8.70 -18.38
C ASP A 12 7.33 8.89 -18.26
N PHE A 13 7.90 8.60 -17.09
CA PHE A 13 9.32 8.79 -16.77
C PHE A 13 9.94 7.52 -16.19
N THR A 14 11.25 7.36 -16.36
CA THR A 14 12.03 6.34 -15.65
C THR A 14 12.31 6.80 -14.22
N ARG A 15 12.90 5.93 -13.38
CA ARG A 15 13.32 6.29 -12.01
C ARG A 15 14.36 7.43 -12.04
N GLU A 16 15.15 7.53 -13.08
CA GLU A 16 16.13 8.58 -13.34
C GLU A 16 15.52 9.83 -14.01
N PHE A 17 14.18 9.97 -14.01
CA PHE A 17 13.42 11.06 -14.63
C PHE A 17 13.67 11.26 -16.14
N LEU A 18 14.11 10.21 -16.83
CA LEU A 18 14.20 10.22 -18.28
C LEU A 18 12.82 9.98 -18.89
N PRO A 19 12.39 10.79 -19.89
CA PRO A 19 11.09 10.60 -20.55
C PRO A 19 11.07 9.24 -21.27
N ARG A 20 10.01 8.44 -21.05
CA ARG A 20 9.77 7.22 -21.83
C ARG A 20 9.32 7.57 -23.26
N ALA A 21 9.47 6.62 -24.18
CA ALA A 21 9.05 6.79 -25.58
C ALA A 21 7.55 7.15 -25.64
N GLY A 22 7.22 8.35 -26.17
CA GLY A 22 5.86 8.89 -26.23
C GLY A 22 5.59 10.08 -25.28
N ALA A 23 6.44 10.33 -24.28
CA ALA A 23 6.34 11.50 -23.44
C ALA A 23 6.58 12.78 -24.26
N ASN A 24 5.84 13.83 -23.94
CA ASN A 24 5.68 15.08 -24.70
C ASN A 24 7.04 15.75 -25.04
N ARG A 25 7.64 15.33 -26.16
CA ARG A 25 8.95 15.78 -26.64
C ARG A 25 9.00 17.29 -26.91
N GLU A 26 7.86 17.88 -27.28
CA GLU A 26 7.77 19.32 -27.54
C GLU A 26 7.86 20.14 -26.24
N ARG A 27 7.22 19.67 -25.17
CA ARG A 27 7.30 20.31 -23.86
C ARG A 27 8.72 20.23 -23.27
N TRP A 28 9.41 19.12 -23.50
CA TRP A 28 10.82 18.99 -23.10
C TRP A 28 11.72 19.98 -23.84
N LYS A 29 11.58 20.07 -25.16
CA LYS A 29 12.32 21.04 -25.99
C LYS A 29 12.06 22.49 -25.59
N TRP A 30 10.81 22.83 -25.29
CA TRP A 30 10.46 24.17 -24.84
C TRP A 30 11.14 24.52 -23.51
N LEU A 31 11.12 23.61 -22.54
CA LEU A 31 11.79 23.79 -21.26
C LEU A 31 13.30 23.88 -21.38
N ASP A 32 13.93 23.05 -22.24
CA ASP A 32 15.36 23.12 -22.52
C ASP A 32 15.74 24.49 -23.11
N GLN A 33 14.95 25.02 -24.03
CA GLN A 33 15.16 26.37 -24.55
C GLN A 33 14.97 27.47 -23.52
N ALA A 34 14.01 27.32 -22.59
CA ALA A 34 13.77 28.28 -21.51
C ALA A 34 14.94 28.31 -20.53
N VAL A 35 15.45 27.15 -20.13
CA VAL A 35 16.65 27.05 -19.28
C VAL A 35 17.86 27.69 -19.96
N ASN A 36 18.07 27.41 -21.24
CA ASN A 36 19.18 27.98 -22.02
C ASN A 36 19.08 29.50 -22.19
N ARG A 37 17.89 30.09 -22.05
CA ARG A 37 17.65 31.55 -22.07
C ARG A 37 17.74 32.21 -20.69
N LEU A 38 18.08 31.48 -19.64
CA LEU A 38 18.07 31.95 -18.24
C LEU A 38 16.70 32.49 -17.81
N GLU A 39 15.62 31.92 -18.35
CA GLU A 39 14.26 32.24 -17.90
C GLU A 39 14.01 31.64 -16.52
N ASP A 40 13.37 32.39 -15.61
CA ASP A 40 12.96 31.92 -14.30
C ASP A 40 11.83 30.87 -14.46
N LEU A 41 12.17 29.62 -14.32
CA LEU A 41 11.18 28.56 -14.28
C LEU A 41 10.59 28.47 -12.86
N PRO A 42 9.26 28.25 -12.72
CA PRO A 42 8.68 28.09 -11.39
C PRO A 42 9.28 26.88 -10.68
N PRO A 43 9.40 26.90 -9.33
CA PRO A 43 9.93 25.79 -8.56
C PRO A 43 9.11 24.51 -8.80
N ILE A 44 9.77 23.35 -8.73
CA ILE A 44 9.08 22.06 -8.75
C ILE A 44 8.30 21.86 -7.44
N GLN A 45 7.34 20.93 -7.43
CA GLN A 45 6.64 20.56 -6.19
C GLN A 45 7.04 19.16 -5.81
N VAL A 46 7.42 18.97 -4.53
CA VAL A 46 7.84 17.68 -3.99
C VAL A 46 7.21 17.42 -2.62
N TYR A 47 6.96 16.15 -2.33
CA TYR A 47 6.71 15.68 -0.98
C TYR A 47 8.02 15.21 -0.37
N GLN A 48 8.26 15.59 0.89
CA GLN A 48 9.37 15.09 1.68
C GLN A 48 8.87 14.05 2.67
N LEU A 49 9.46 12.83 2.61
CA LEU A 49 9.26 11.76 3.56
C LEU A 49 10.63 11.41 4.17
N GLY A 50 10.85 11.77 5.43
CA GLY A 50 12.18 11.64 6.03
C GLY A 50 13.25 12.37 5.19
N ASP A 51 14.26 11.64 4.73
CA ASP A 51 15.35 12.18 3.92
C ASP A 51 15.13 12.05 2.41
N ALA A 52 13.97 11.56 1.97
CA ALA A 52 13.66 11.35 0.57
C ALA A 52 12.59 12.30 0.04
N TYR A 53 12.65 12.60 -1.27
CA TYR A 53 11.72 13.49 -1.94
C TYR A 53 11.01 12.77 -3.08
N PHE A 54 9.69 12.99 -3.19
CA PHE A 54 8.84 12.46 -4.25
C PHE A 54 8.24 13.60 -5.07
N VAL A 55 8.42 13.55 -6.38
CA VAL A 55 7.99 14.63 -7.26
C VAL A 55 6.48 14.59 -7.47
N LYS A 56 5.79 15.67 -7.09
CA LYS A 56 4.39 15.92 -7.37
C LYS A 56 4.20 16.62 -8.73
N ASP A 57 4.96 17.69 -8.97
CA ASP A 57 4.96 18.42 -10.24
C ASP A 57 6.37 18.89 -10.61
N GLY A 58 6.61 19.02 -11.92
CA GLY A 58 7.88 19.49 -12.46
C GLY A 58 8.77 18.40 -13.05
N HIS A 59 8.25 17.20 -13.36
CA HIS A 59 9.01 16.07 -13.92
C HIS A 59 9.85 16.45 -15.14
N HIS A 60 9.29 17.25 -16.07
CA HIS A 60 10.03 17.74 -17.22
C HIS A 60 11.15 18.71 -16.83
N ARG A 61 10.93 19.56 -15.82
CA ARG A 61 11.95 20.50 -15.31
C ARG A 61 13.13 19.76 -14.70
N ILE A 62 12.87 18.68 -13.95
CA ILE A 62 13.91 17.79 -13.42
C ILE A 62 14.66 17.11 -14.56
N SER A 63 13.96 16.57 -15.56
CA SER A 63 14.58 15.93 -16.73
C SER A 63 15.52 16.87 -17.47
N VAL A 64 15.12 18.13 -17.69
CA VAL A 64 15.94 19.15 -18.33
C VAL A 64 17.12 19.56 -17.43
N ALA A 65 16.88 19.76 -16.14
CA ALA A 65 17.95 20.09 -15.19
C ALA A 65 19.03 19.01 -15.16
N LEU A 66 18.65 17.73 -15.11
CA LEU A 66 19.58 16.61 -15.19
C LEU A 66 20.34 16.56 -16.52
N ALA A 67 19.66 16.80 -17.65
CA ALA A 67 20.29 16.86 -18.98
C ALA A 67 21.31 18.00 -19.10
N ASN A 68 21.15 19.07 -18.31
CA ASN A 68 22.07 20.20 -18.23
C ASN A 68 23.06 20.11 -17.05
N GLU A 69 23.23 18.90 -16.47
CA GLU A 69 24.16 18.63 -15.38
C GLU A 69 23.95 19.53 -14.14
N ALA A 70 22.72 20.01 -13.92
CA ALA A 70 22.39 20.81 -12.76
C ALA A 70 22.45 19.95 -11.47
N THR A 71 23.16 20.44 -10.48
CA THR A 71 23.33 19.77 -9.19
C THR A 71 22.19 20.07 -8.21
N HIS A 72 21.42 21.13 -8.47
CA HIS A 72 20.32 21.61 -7.62
C HIS A 72 19.17 22.11 -8.48
N ILE A 73 17.97 21.98 -7.95
CA ILE A 73 16.76 22.54 -8.53
C ILE A 73 15.91 23.16 -7.42
N GLU A 74 15.28 24.29 -7.69
CA GLU A 74 14.40 24.96 -6.73
C GLU A 74 13.09 24.19 -6.58
N ALA A 75 12.65 23.97 -5.34
CA ALA A 75 11.49 23.17 -5.02
C ALA A 75 10.61 23.77 -3.92
N LEU A 76 9.30 23.67 -4.07
CA LEU A 76 8.33 23.81 -2.98
C LEU A 76 8.17 22.46 -2.33
N VAL A 77 8.59 22.37 -1.05
CA VAL A 77 8.59 21.11 -0.28
C VAL A 77 7.37 21.06 0.62
N THR A 78 6.60 19.98 0.51
CA THR A 78 5.54 19.63 1.46
C THR A 78 6.04 18.47 2.32
N GLU A 79 6.27 18.71 3.61
CA GLU A 79 6.67 17.66 4.55
C GLU A 79 5.48 16.73 4.85
N VAL A 80 5.69 15.42 4.65
CA VAL A 80 4.73 14.37 5.03
C VAL A 80 5.27 13.67 6.27
N ARG A 81 4.51 13.76 7.35
CA ARG A 81 4.88 13.09 8.60
C ARG A 81 4.48 11.63 8.54
N THR A 82 5.46 10.76 8.68
CA THR A 82 5.29 9.31 8.75
C THR A 82 5.79 8.78 10.08
N ARG A 83 5.33 7.61 10.49
CA ARG A 83 5.76 6.95 11.73
C ARG A 83 7.02 6.13 11.51
N VAL A 84 7.18 5.62 10.31
CA VAL A 84 8.35 4.86 9.91
C VAL A 84 9.31 5.81 9.18
N PRO A 85 10.60 5.85 9.56
CA PRO A 85 11.58 6.65 8.83
C PRO A 85 11.76 6.07 7.41
N PHE A 86 11.61 6.93 6.41
CA PHE A 86 11.88 6.58 5.01
C PHE A 86 13.28 7.00 4.63
N THR A 87 14.05 6.10 4.03
CA THR A 87 15.38 6.38 3.50
C THR A 87 15.40 6.28 1.97
N PRO A 88 16.29 7.02 1.27
CA PRO A 88 16.31 7.05 -0.21
C PRO A 88 16.58 5.70 -0.89
N ASP A 89 17.19 4.76 -0.19
CA ASP A 89 17.50 3.40 -0.63
C ASP A 89 16.38 2.40 -0.36
N MET A 90 15.37 2.77 0.45
CA MET A 90 14.22 1.90 0.75
C MET A 90 13.32 1.75 -0.46
N ASP A 91 12.82 0.53 -0.69
CA ASP A 91 11.78 0.32 -1.68
C ASP A 91 10.46 0.98 -1.20
N PRO A 92 9.79 1.79 -2.04
CA PRO A 92 8.53 2.42 -1.65
C PRO A 92 7.45 1.44 -1.19
N SER A 93 7.41 0.22 -1.74
CA SER A 93 6.45 -0.82 -1.34
C SER A 93 6.74 -1.32 0.07
N ASP A 94 8.02 -1.50 0.42
CA ASP A 94 8.43 -1.93 1.77
C ASP A 94 8.11 -0.84 2.80
N PHE A 95 8.30 0.43 2.45
CA PHE A 95 7.93 1.56 3.30
C PHE A 95 6.43 1.57 3.59
N ILE A 96 5.59 1.40 2.55
CA ILE A 96 4.14 1.39 2.71
C ILE A 96 3.71 0.26 3.64
N LEU A 97 4.24 -0.94 3.45
CA LEU A 97 3.93 -2.09 4.31
C LEU A 97 4.35 -1.86 5.76
N GLN A 98 5.50 -1.21 6.00
CA GLN A 98 5.94 -0.87 7.35
C GLN A 98 5.03 0.19 8.01
N GLU A 99 4.62 1.21 7.25
CA GLU A 99 3.73 2.26 7.74
C GLU A 99 2.34 1.70 8.04
N GLU A 100 1.79 0.85 7.17
CA GLU A 100 0.52 0.14 7.39
C GLU A 100 0.59 -0.78 8.60
N TYR A 101 1.69 -1.52 8.78
CA TYR A 101 1.89 -2.36 9.96
C TYR A 101 1.95 -1.52 11.25
N ALA A 102 2.67 -0.42 11.25
CA ALA A 102 2.72 0.49 12.38
C ALA A 102 1.34 1.08 12.73
N ASN A 103 0.54 1.41 11.70
CA ASN A 103 -0.83 1.87 11.85
C ASN A 103 -1.73 0.76 12.44
N PHE A 104 -1.63 -0.46 11.91
CA PHE A 104 -2.35 -1.63 12.42
C PHE A 104 -2.06 -1.86 13.91
N LEU A 105 -0.79 -1.86 14.31
CA LEU A 105 -0.41 -2.04 15.71
C LEU A 105 -0.93 -0.90 16.61
N GLN A 106 -0.89 0.34 16.13
CA GLN A 106 -1.43 1.45 16.90
C GLN A 106 -2.95 1.35 17.10
N HIS A 107 -3.70 0.84 16.13
CA HIS A 107 -5.14 0.66 16.25
C HIS A 107 -5.49 -0.56 17.09
N SER A 108 -4.81 -1.66 16.87
CA SER A 108 -5.15 -2.93 17.51
C SER A 108 -4.52 -3.11 18.89
N HIS A 109 -3.43 -2.40 19.20
CA HIS A 109 -2.57 -2.63 20.37
C HIS A 109 -2.08 -4.08 20.50
N LEU A 110 -2.03 -4.81 19.37
CA LEU A 110 -1.76 -6.25 19.37
C LEU A 110 -0.34 -6.58 19.85
N ASP A 111 0.62 -5.70 19.61
CA ASP A 111 1.99 -5.80 20.13
C ASP A 111 2.05 -5.82 21.66
N THR A 112 1.17 -5.07 22.31
CA THR A 112 1.03 -5.02 23.78
C THR A 112 0.17 -6.17 24.29
N LEU A 113 -0.94 -6.47 23.62
CA LEU A 113 -1.90 -7.52 24.01
C LEU A 113 -1.36 -8.93 23.79
N ARG A 114 -0.53 -9.12 22.78
CA ARG A 114 0.15 -10.38 22.43
C ARG A 114 1.63 -10.14 22.11
N PRO A 115 2.48 -9.92 23.12
CA PRO A 115 3.90 -9.70 22.92
C PRO A 115 4.55 -10.86 22.14
N GLY A 116 5.37 -10.51 21.15
CA GLY A 116 6.05 -11.47 20.29
C GLY A 116 5.21 -11.95 19.09
N GLN A 117 3.97 -11.49 18.92
CA GLN A 117 3.24 -11.66 17.67
C GLN A 117 3.97 -10.93 16.54
N TYR A 118 3.91 -11.48 15.34
CA TYR A 118 4.45 -10.83 14.14
C TYR A 118 3.58 -11.19 12.95
N ILE A 119 2.74 -10.23 12.52
CA ILE A 119 1.86 -10.37 11.36
C ILE A 119 2.47 -9.59 10.21
N GLN A 120 3.09 -10.28 9.28
CA GLN A 120 3.72 -9.66 8.11
C GLN A 120 2.89 -9.92 6.86
N LEU A 121 2.42 -8.85 6.24
CA LEU A 121 1.79 -8.86 4.92
C LEU A 121 2.78 -8.42 3.84
N THR A 122 2.61 -8.91 2.61
CA THR A 122 3.43 -8.53 1.45
C THR A 122 2.66 -7.70 0.43
N ILE A 123 1.38 -7.44 0.68
CA ILE A 123 0.49 -6.72 -0.22
C ILE A 123 -0.02 -5.47 0.50
N PRO A 124 0.28 -4.26 -0.02
CA PRO A 124 -0.26 -3.02 0.53
C PRO A 124 -1.79 -3.00 0.55
N GLY A 125 -2.37 -2.34 1.54
CA GLY A 125 -3.82 -2.21 1.77
C GLY A 125 -4.45 -3.37 2.54
N ARG A 126 -3.72 -4.47 2.78
CA ARG A 126 -4.29 -5.66 3.43
C ARG A 126 -4.35 -5.61 4.96
N TYR A 127 -3.65 -4.68 5.60
CA TYR A 127 -3.80 -4.48 7.04
C TYR A 127 -5.18 -3.93 7.42
N ASP A 128 -5.84 -3.19 6.51
CA ASP A 128 -7.23 -2.74 6.71
C ASP A 128 -8.20 -3.94 6.76
N ASP A 129 -7.98 -4.98 5.95
CA ASP A 129 -8.78 -6.21 6.00
C ASP A 129 -8.72 -6.86 7.40
N LEU A 130 -7.55 -6.84 8.06
CA LEU A 130 -7.42 -7.39 9.43
C LEU A 130 -8.22 -6.57 10.45
N ILE A 131 -8.24 -5.24 10.31
CA ILE A 131 -9.06 -4.36 11.15
C ILE A 131 -10.55 -4.66 10.96
N ASP A 132 -10.97 -4.85 9.71
CA ASP A 132 -12.35 -5.23 9.38
C ASP A 132 -12.71 -6.60 9.96
N HIS A 133 -11.82 -7.59 9.88
CA HIS A 133 -12.03 -8.91 10.49
C HIS A 133 -12.19 -8.82 12.03
N ILE A 134 -11.40 -7.97 12.69
CA ILE A 134 -11.54 -7.71 14.13
C ILE A 134 -12.91 -7.08 14.42
N ALA A 135 -13.34 -6.10 13.61
CA ALA A 135 -14.64 -5.43 13.80
C ALA A 135 -15.82 -6.39 13.61
N VAL A 136 -15.78 -7.23 12.59
CA VAL A 136 -16.78 -8.29 12.35
C VAL A 136 -16.80 -9.30 13.48
N HIS A 137 -15.62 -9.77 13.94
CA HIS A 137 -15.52 -10.68 15.07
C HIS A 137 -16.12 -10.06 16.35
N ARG A 138 -15.80 -8.78 16.63
CA ARG A 138 -16.35 -8.04 17.74
C ARG A 138 -17.88 -8.02 17.73
N TYR A 139 -18.47 -7.78 16.57
CA TYR A 139 -19.91 -7.73 16.39
C TYR A 139 -20.58 -9.07 16.73
N TYR A 140 -20.08 -10.17 16.17
CA TYR A 140 -20.65 -11.50 16.42
C TYR A 140 -20.42 -11.97 17.86
N LEU A 141 -19.26 -11.69 18.44
CA LEU A 141 -18.96 -11.99 19.84
C LEU A 141 -19.92 -11.23 20.79
N GLY A 142 -20.29 -9.99 20.44
CA GLY A 142 -21.27 -9.21 21.17
C GLY A 142 -22.68 -9.81 21.12
N ILE A 143 -23.09 -10.34 19.96
CA ILE A 143 -24.36 -11.07 19.82
C ILE A 143 -24.34 -12.34 20.65
N GLU A 144 -23.29 -13.16 20.55
CA GLU A 144 -23.15 -14.41 21.27
C GLU A 144 -23.20 -14.23 22.79
N GLN A 145 -22.46 -13.23 23.30
CA GLN A 145 -22.37 -12.96 24.74
C GLN A 145 -23.45 -12.03 25.25
N ASN A 146 -24.29 -11.50 24.38
CA ASN A 146 -25.36 -10.54 24.70
C ASN A 146 -24.85 -9.34 25.52
N ARG A 147 -23.68 -8.80 25.15
CA ARG A 147 -23.07 -7.61 25.78
C ARG A 147 -22.23 -6.83 24.79
N GLU A 148 -21.91 -5.59 25.13
CA GLU A 148 -20.89 -4.85 24.40
C GLU A 148 -19.49 -5.42 24.69
N ILE A 149 -18.71 -5.63 23.64
CA ILE A 149 -17.34 -6.16 23.73
C ILE A 149 -16.35 -4.99 23.63
N PRO A 150 -15.46 -4.79 24.63
CA PRO A 150 -14.35 -3.87 24.51
C PRO A 150 -13.46 -4.20 23.33
N TYR A 151 -12.89 -3.17 22.68
CA TYR A 151 -12.12 -3.39 21.46
C TYR A 151 -10.89 -4.29 21.68
N GLU A 152 -10.15 -4.08 22.77
CA GLU A 152 -8.98 -4.90 23.12
C GLU A 152 -9.33 -6.35 23.41
N GLU A 153 -10.52 -6.61 24.00
CA GLU A 153 -11.03 -7.97 24.16
C GLU A 153 -11.33 -8.62 22.81
N ALA A 154 -11.91 -7.86 21.89
CA ALA A 154 -12.19 -8.34 20.54
C ALA A 154 -10.90 -8.64 19.76
N VAL A 155 -9.88 -7.78 19.87
CA VAL A 155 -8.56 -8.00 19.24
C VAL A 155 -7.92 -9.28 19.74
N THR A 156 -7.90 -9.47 21.06
CA THR A 156 -7.33 -10.66 21.71
C THR A 156 -8.07 -11.93 21.30
N SER A 157 -9.40 -11.87 21.34
CA SER A 157 -10.26 -12.99 20.96
C SER A 157 -10.12 -13.35 19.48
N TRP A 158 -10.09 -12.34 18.60
CA TRP A 158 -9.84 -12.55 17.16
C TRP A 158 -8.49 -13.22 16.91
N TYR A 159 -7.42 -12.71 17.54
CA TYR A 159 -6.09 -13.26 17.35
C TYR A 159 -6.01 -14.73 17.80
N ASP A 160 -6.52 -15.04 19.01
CA ASP A 160 -6.42 -16.38 19.60
C ASP A 160 -7.39 -17.40 18.96
N HIS A 161 -8.60 -16.98 18.57
CA HIS A 161 -9.66 -17.92 18.17
C HIS A 161 -10.01 -17.87 16.67
N VAL A 162 -9.52 -16.87 15.93
CA VAL A 162 -9.76 -16.75 14.47
C VAL A 162 -8.44 -16.80 13.71
N TYR A 163 -7.52 -15.88 14.02
CA TYR A 163 -6.26 -15.76 13.27
C TYR A 163 -5.35 -16.96 13.48
N LEU A 164 -4.98 -17.29 14.71
CA LEU A 164 -4.06 -18.41 14.99
C LEU A 164 -4.60 -19.76 14.49
N PRO A 165 -5.86 -20.14 14.71
CA PRO A 165 -6.40 -21.39 14.15
C PRO A 165 -6.33 -21.46 12.62
N ALA A 166 -6.58 -20.32 11.92
CA ALA A 166 -6.44 -20.28 10.48
C ALA A 166 -4.97 -20.46 10.04
N ILE A 167 -4.02 -19.83 10.75
CA ILE A 167 -2.58 -20.02 10.49
C ILE A 167 -2.17 -21.48 10.73
N GLU A 168 -2.69 -22.15 11.75
CA GLU A 168 -2.42 -23.57 12.01
C GLU A 168 -2.93 -24.46 10.84
N ILE A 169 -4.09 -24.16 10.26
CA ILE A 169 -4.60 -24.87 9.09
C ILE A 169 -3.70 -24.60 7.87
N ILE A 170 -3.32 -23.35 7.60
CA ILE A 170 -2.43 -22.97 6.51
C ILE A 170 -1.10 -23.73 6.58
N ARG A 171 -0.55 -23.88 7.80
CA ARG A 171 0.69 -24.65 8.05
C ARG A 171 0.49 -26.15 7.86
N ARG A 172 -0.56 -26.71 8.45
CA ARG A 172 -0.88 -28.15 8.39
C ARG A 172 -1.15 -28.62 6.97
N GLU A 173 -1.92 -27.85 6.19
CA GLU A 173 -2.24 -28.15 4.79
C GLU A 173 -1.15 -27.71 3.80
N HIS A 174 -0.02 -27.20 4.30
CA HIS A 174 1.12 -26.75 3.48
C HIS A 174 0.77 -25.71 2.41
N VAL A 175 -0.27 -24.92 2.62
CA VAL A 175 -0.81 -23.95 1.65
C VAL A 175 0.27 -23.01 1.11
N LEU A 176 1.17 -22.54 1.99
CA LEU A 176 2.23 -21.60 1.63
C LEU A 176 3.18 -22.10 0.52
N GLN A 177 3.32 -23.41 0.34
CA GLN A 177 4.18 -23.98 -0.70
C GLN A 177 3.67 -23.67 -2.12
N SER A 178 2.36 -23.47 -2.28
CA SER A 178 1.73 -23.12 -3.54
C SER A 178 1.83 -21.62 -3.87
N PHE A 179 2.28 -20.79 -2.92
CA PHE A 179 2.31 -19.33 -3.05
C PHE A 179 3.70 -18.74 -2.76
N PRO A 180 4.69 -18.92 -3.65
CA PRO A 180 6.03 -18.42 -3.43
C PRO A 180 6.05 -16.89 -3.28
N GLY A 181 6.80 -16.39 -2.29
CA GLY A 181 6.93 -14.96 -1.99
C GLY A 181 5.78 -14.37 -1.18
N ARG A 182 4.85 -15.21 -0.67
CA ARG A 182 3.78 -14.79 0.24
C ARG A 182 4.08 -15.20 1.67
N THR A 183 3.32 -14.60 2.59
CA THR A 183 3.38 -14.92 4.02
C THR A 183 2.13 -15.67 4.45
N GLU A 184 2.18 -16.24 5.66
CA GLU A 184 1.00 -16.86 6.27
C GLU A 184 -0.14 -15.85 6.49
N ALA A 185 0.18 -14.59 6.76
CA ALA A 185 -0.80 -13.53 6.93
C ALA A 185 -1.49 -13.15 5.60
N ASP A 186 -0.75 -13.15 4.47
CA ASP A 186 -1.37 -12.98 3.15
C ASP A 186 -2.38 -14.11 2.87
N LEU A 187 -1.97 -15.34 3.17
CA LEU A 187 -2.82 -16.51 2.97
C LEU A 187 -4.04 -16.51 3.90
N TYR A 188 -3.90 -16.03 5.14
CA TYR A 188 -5.03 -15.82 6.03
C TYR A 188 -6.07 -14.88 5.41
N ALA A 189 -5.65 -13.72 4.92
CA ALA A 189 -6.56 -12.75 4.31
C ALA A 189 -7.29 -13.33 3.08
N TRP A 190 -6.56 -14.07 2.21
CA TRP A 190 -7.17 -14.75 1.06
C TRP A 190 -8.09 -15.88 1.45
N LEU A 191 -7.70 -16.69 2.43
CA LEU A 191 -8.50 -17.82 2.92
C LEU A 191 -9.82 -17.33 3.52
N MET A 192 -9.81 -16.26 4.30
CA MET A 192 -11.05 -15.68 4.87
C MET A 192 -11.96 -15.11 3.77
N GLN A 193 -11.40 -14.46 2.77
CA GLN A 193 -12.15 -13.97 1.61
C GLN A 193 -12.74 -15.12 0.80
N HIS A 194 -11.97 -16.19 0.55
CA HIS A 194 -12.42 -17.35 -0.18
C HIS A 194 -13.52 -18.11 0.56
N LEU A 195 -13.35 -18.31 1.88
CA LEU A 195 -14.37 -18.89 2.75
C LEU A 195 -15.68 -18.11 2.71
N TYR A 196 -15.63 -16.79 2.69
CA TYR A 196 -16.82 -15.95 2.56
C TYR A 196 -17.59 -16.26 1.27
N PHE A 197 -16.92 -16.27 0.11
CA PHE A 197 -17.55 -16.59 -1.17
C PHE A 197 -18.09 -18.01 -1.24
N LEU A 198 -17.35 -19.00 -0.70
CA LEU A 198 -17.83 -20.37 -0.65
C LEU A 198 -19.09 -20.51 0.21
N ARG A 199 -19.19 -19.79 1.32
CA ARG A 199 -20.37 -19.82 2.16
C ARG A 199 -21.57 -19.12 1.53
N GLU A 200 -21.37 -18.07 0.75
CA GLU A 200 -22.44 -17.46 -0.05
C GLU A 200 -22.99 -18.44 -1.10
N GLU A 201 -22.13 -19.27 -1.71
CA GLU A 201 -22.53 -20.18 -2.78
C GLU A 201 -23.06 -21.53 -2.25
N TYR A 202 -22.40 -22.11 -1.24
CA TYR A 202 -22.67 -23.49 -0.76
C TYR A 202 -23.25 -23.55 0.67
N GLY A 203 -23.42 -22.40 1.33
CA GLY A 203 -23.96 -22.28 2.67
C GLY A 203 -22.94 -22.35 3.79
N ASP A 204 -23.38 -22.06 5.02
CA ASP A 204 -22.52 -21.90 6.22
C ASP A 204 -21.79 -23.17 6.70
N THR A 205 -22.08 -24.33 6.09
CA THR A 205 -21.48 -25.63 6.45
C THR A 205 -20.06 -25.79 5.91
N VAL A 206 -19.59 -24.91 5.02
CA VAL A 206 -18.21 -24.94 4.49
C VAL A 206 -17.22 -24.66 5.60
N SER A 207 -16.30 -25.61 5.82
CA SER A 207 -15.24 -25.49 6.83
C SER A 207 -14.04 -24.72 6.30
N LEU A 208 -13.20 -24.23 7.24
CA LEU A 208 -11.98 -23.52 6.90
C LEU A 208 -10.97 -24.44 6.18
N GLU A 209 -10.92 -25.73 6.57
CA GLU A 209 -10.10 -26.75 5.91
C GLU A 209 -10.51 -27.00 4.46
N GLN A 210 -11.82 -27.05 4.20
CA GLN A 210 -12.33 -27.19 2.84
C GLN A 210 -11.94 -25.99 1.98
N ALA A 211 -12.10 -24.78 2.51
CA ALA A 211 -11.69 -23.55 1.83
C ALA A 211 -10.18 -23.51 1.57
N ALA A 212 -9.36 -23.97 2.51
CA ALA A 212 -7.90 -24.05 2.33
C ALA A 212 -7.50 -25.05 1.24
N ALA A 213 -8.13 -26.23 1.20
CA ALA A 213 -7.87 -27.24 0.17
C ALA A 213 -8.27 -26.77 -1.23
N GLU A 214 -9.40 -26.07 -1.34
CA GLU A 214 -9.90 -25.54 -2.60
C GLU A 214 -9.04 -24.38 -3.11
N LEU A 215 -8.58 -23.49 -2.21
CA LEU A 215 -7.66 -22.41 -2.54
C LEU A 215 -6.36 -22.94 -3.17
N VAL A 216 -5.81 -24.04 -2.65
CA VAL A 216 -4.62 -24.69 -3.21
C VAL A 216 -4.92 -25.26 -4.60
N HIS A 217 -6.10 -25.86 -4.80
CA HIS A 217 -6.49 -26.47 -6.07
C HIS A 217 -6.69 -25.42 -7.17
N GLU A 218 -7.37 -24.31 -6.88
CA GLU A 218 -7.61 -23.22 -7.84
C GLU A 218 -6.31 -22.57 -8.33
N GLU A 219 -5.35 -22.33 -7.43
CA GLU A 219 -4.06 -21.70 -7.77
C GLU A 219 -3.12 -22.65 -8.50
N GLY A 220 -3.22 -23.96 -8.30
CA GLY A 220 -2.48 -24.96 -9.06
C GLY A 220 -2.80 -24.96 -10.56
N GLU A 221 -3.98 -24.48 -10.95
CA GLU A 221 -4.42 -24.41 -12.35
C GLU A 221 -4.17 -23.06 -13.05
N LYS A 222 -4.01 -21.93 -12.32
CA LYS A 222 -3.88 -20.57 -12.91
C LYS A 222 -2.91 -19.61 -12.19
N PRO A 223 -1.58 -19.86 -12.17
CA PRO A 223 -0.67 -19.07 -11.33
C PRO A 223 -0.31 -17.66 -11.84
N ARG A 224 -0.57 -17.27 -13.09
CA ARG A 224 0.01 -16.06 -13.70
C ARG A 224 -0.90 -14.85 -13.84
N ALA A 225 -2.20 -15.02 -13.98
CA ALA A 225 -3.11 -13.90 -14.24
C ALA A 225 -3.41 -13.06 -12.99
N LYS A 226 -3.56 -13.71 -11.82
CA LYS A 226 -3.86 -13.01 -10.54
C LYS A 226 -2.67 -12.21 -9.98
N VAL A 227 -1.43 -12.68 -10.16
CA VAL A 227 -0.22 -11.95 -9.73
C VAL A 227 -0.10 -10.61 -10.45
N ILE A 228 -0.43 -10.54 -11.74
CA ILE A 228 -0.41 -9.29 -12.53
C ILE A 228 -1.51 -8.33 -12.05
N GLN A 229 -2.70 -8.83 -11.74
CA GLN A 229 -3.79 -8.04 -11.18
C GLN A 229 -3.41 -7.47 -9.79
N THR A 230 -2.82 -8.28 -8.93
CA THR A 230 -2.39 -7.88 -7.58
C THR A 230 -1.32 -6.80 -7.60
N ILE A 231 -0.40 -6.81 -8.59
CA ILE A 231 0.60 -5.74 -8.76
C ILE A 231 -0.07 -4.44 -9.23
N ALA A 232 -1.10 -4.53 -10.09
CA ALA A 232 -1.86 -3.36 -10.53
C ALA A 232 -2.69 -2.75 -9.39
N ASP A 233 -3.31 -3.59 -8.56
CA ASP A 233 -4.10 -3.19 -7.39
C ASP A 233 -3.21 -2.58 -6.29
N ALA A 234 -1.99 -3.10 -6.09
CA ALA A 234 -0.99 -2.52 -5.19
C ALA A 234 -0.55 -1.11 -5.65
N ALA A 235 -0.36 -0.89 -6.95
CA ALA A 235 -0.04 0.43 -7.50
C ALA A 235 -1.18 1.44 -7.31
N GLU A 236 -2.42 0.98 -7.30
CA GLU A 236 -3.60 1.82 -7.06
C GLU A 236 -3.82 2.12 -5.57
N ALA A 237 -3.49 1.17 -4.68
CA ALA A 237 -3.49 1.36 -3.23
C ALA A 237 -2.45 2.41 -2.79
N VAL A 238 -1.25 2.39 -3.39
CA VAL A 238 -0.21 3.44 -3.21
C VAL A 238 -0.77 4.82 -3.55
N LYS A 239 -1.49 4.93 -4.66
CA LYS A 239 -2.13 6.17 -5.08
C LYS A 239 -3.20 6.61 -4.07
N GLY A 240 -4.05 5.69 -3.63
CA GLY A 240 -5.12 5.98 -2.66
C GLY A 240 -4.59 6.38 -1.27
N MET A 241 -3.43 5.86 -0.87
CA MET A 241 -2.78 6.22 0.38
C MET A 241 -2.17 7.63 0.32
N ILE A 242 -1.51 7.95 -0.79
CA ILE A 242 -0.96 9.30 -1.03
C ILE A 242 -2.10 10.33 -1.11
N ASP A 243 -3.22 10.00 -1.77
CA ASP A 243 -4.40 10.87 -1.85
C ASP A 243 -5.07 11.09 -0.48
N LYS A 244 -5.02 10.12 0.43
CA LYS A 244 -5.53 10.25 1.82
C LYS A 244 -4.61 11.07 2.74
N ILE A 245 -3.31 11.04 2.49
CA ILE A 245 -2.29 11.74 3.31
C ILE A 245 -2.13 13.19 2.83
N THR A 246 -2.42 13.48 1.55
CA THR A 246 -2.34 14.83 1.01
C THR A 246 -3.58 15.63 1.41
N PRO A 247 -3.43 16.82 2.03
CA PRO A 247 -4.56 17.71 2.27
C PRO A 247 -5.25 18.03 0.95
N HIS A 248 -6.56 17.85 0.90
CA HIS A 248 -7.38 18.34 -0.21
C HIS A 248 -7.28 19.87 -0.20
N ASP A 249 -6.65 20.48 -1.19
CA ASP A 249 -6.73 21.91 -1.39
C ASP A 249 -8.22 22.27 -1.55
N PRO A 250 -8.76 23.23 -0.78
CA PRO A 250 -10.12 23.67 -0.99
C PRO A 250 -10.25 24.21 -2.43
N PRO A 251 -11.41 24.02 -3.09
CA PRO A 251 -11.64 24.55 -4.41
C PRO A 251 -11.37 26.07 -4.39
N GLY A 252 -10.42 26.50 -5.21
CA GLY A 252 -10.06 27.91 -5.34
C GLY A 252 -11.31 28.73 -5.61
N ASP A 253 -11.61 29.69 -4.74
CA ASP A 253 -12.59 30.73 -4.97
C ASP A 253 -12.22 31.45 -6.26
N ASN A 254 -12.87 31.10 -7.36
CA ASN A 254 -12.99 31.93 -8.53
C ASN A 254 -13.95 33.10 -8.19
N ALA A 255 -13.47 34.05 -7.39
CA ALA A 255 -14.09 35.36 -7.34
C ALA A 255 -13.74 36.09 -8.64
N GLY A 256 -14.69 36.12 -9.56
CA GLY A 256 -14.64 37.00 -10.69
C GLY A 256 -14.69 38.47 -10.27
N GLU A 257 -13.88 39.25 -10.89
CA GLU A 257 -14.18 40.61 -11.41
C GLU A 257 -13.18 40.92 -12.52
#